data_104d41c4bf8b1486829311627f8b51a7
#
_entry.id   104d41c4bf8b1486829311627f8b51a7
#
_cell.length_a   1.000
_cell.length_b   1.000
_cell.length_c   1.000
_cell.angle_alpha   90.00
_cell.angle_beta   90.00
_cell.angle_gamma   90.00
#
_symmetry.space_group_name_H-M   'P 1'
#
loop_
_entity.id
_entity.type
_entity.pdbx_description
1 polymer ?
#
loop_
_entity_poly.entity_id
_entity_poly.type
_entity_poly.pdbx_seq_one_letter_code
_entity_poly.pdbx_strand_id
1 'polypeptide(L)'
;MSIKCTTDISKLFAKIDAKTEEAKASYTEAFEMACRDIVNLAKRTNTYKDKTNNLRSSIGFILYDRGEFVTEKFDMAGIGVEGDGSKGIVEGKRIAEEAAKTHPEALIGVIVAGMEYALYVEAKGYDVLTGSCLQAKTVLEKYIKAL
;
A
#
# COMPACT_ATOMS: atom_id res chain seq x y z
N MET A 1 42.57 22.96 37.04
CA MET A 1 41.12 22.84 36.79
C MET A 1 40.94 21.92 35.61
N SER A 2 40.27 20.80 35.79
CA SER A 2 39.97 19.90 34.67
C SER A 2 38.43 19.86 34.44
N ILE A 3 38.02 20.06 33.20
CA ILE A 3 36.62 19.92 32.79
C ILE A 3 36.45 18.48 32.35
N LYS A 4 35.60 17.71 33.04
CA LYS A 4 35.20 16.37 32.60
C LYS A 4 33.85 16.44 31.91
N CYS A 5 33.80 15.91 30.69
CA CYS A 5 32.53 15.64 30.04
C CYS A 5 31.90 14.42 30.72
N THR A 6 30.74 14.61 31.35
CA THR A 6 29.99 13.53 32.03
C THR A 6 28.84 13.00 31.19
N THR A 7 28.74 13.41 29.93
CA THR A 7 27.70 12.94 29.02
C THR A 7 27.97 11.48 28.64
N ASP A 8 27.02 10.62 28.98
CA ASP A 8 27.07 9.22 28.56
C ASP A 8 26.63 9.14 27.10
N ILE A 9 27.62 9.03 26.20
CA ILE A 9 27.43 8.99 24.76
C ILE A 9 26.59 7.77 24.37
N SER A 10 26.74 6.62 25.06
CA SER A 10 25.96 5.40 24.79
C SER A 10 24.48 5.64 25.01
N LYS A 11 24.10 6.36 26.09
CA LYS A 11 22.69 6.72 26.34
C LYS A 11 22.15 7.71 25.32
N LEU A 12 22.99 8.61 24.81
CA LEU A 12 22.61 9.53 23.77
C LEU A 12 22.31 8.78 22.46
N PHE A 13 23.17 7.89 22.03
CA PHE A 13 22.96 7.06 20.84
C PHE A 13 21.71 6.19 20.98
N ALA A 14 21.50 5.55 22.13
CA ALA A 14 20.30 4.76 22.39
C ALA A 14 19.01 5.60 22.26
N LYS A 15 19.02 6.86 22.71
CA LYS A 15 17.87 7.77 22.53
C LYS A 15 17.64 8.16 21.05
N ILE A 16 18.72 8.39 20.31
CA ILE A 16 18.65 8.70 18.87
C ILE A 16 18.07 7.50 18.11
N ASP A 17 18.56 6.29 18.40
CA ASP A 17 18.07 5.07 17.77
C ASP A 17 16.59 4.83 18.07
N ALA A 18 16.17 4.99 19.33
CA ALA A 18 14.78 4.87 19.74
C ALA A 18 13.86 5.86 18.99
N LYS A 19 14.30 7.13 18.87
CA LYS A 19 13.55 8.15 18.11
C LYS A 19 13.50 7.87 16.62
N THR A 20 14.56 7.32 16.06
CA THR A 20 14.64 6.91 14.65
C THR A 20 13.66 5.77 14.37
N GLU A 21 13.60 4.77 15.23
CA GLU A 21 12.65 3.64 15.08
C GLU A 21 11.19 4.10 15.25
N GLU A 22 10.92 4.99 16.20
CA GLU A 22 9.59 5.61 16.36
C GLU A 22 9.16 6.37 15.11
N ALA A 23 10.05 7.17 14.52
CA ALA A 23 9.79 7.88 13.27
C ALA A 23 9.53 6.93 12.09
N LYS A 24 10.33 5.87 11.95
CA LYS A 24 10.12 4.86 10.91
C LYS A 24 8.76 4.19 11.05
N ALA A 25 8.36 3.80 12.26
CA ALA A 25 7.06 3.20 12.52
C ALA A 25 5.92 4.14 12.11
N SER A 26 6.02 5.43 12.45
CA SER A 26 5.03 6.44 12.08
C SER A 26 4.92 6.63 10.56
N TYR A 27 6.03 6.66 9.84
CA TYR A 27 6.03 6.74 8.37
C TYR A 27 5.44 5.47 7.73
N THR A 28 5.77 4.30 8.25
CA THR A 28 5.22 3.03 7.76
C THR A 28 3.70 2.99 7.93
N GLU A 29 3.20 3.43 9.08
CA GLU A 29 1.76 3.55 9.34
C GLU A 29 1.08 4.55 8.39
N ALA A 30 1.69 5.70 8.16
CA ALA A 30 1.19 6.70 7.20
C ALA A 30 1.09 6.13 5.78
N PHE A 31 2.08 5.36 5.35
CA PHE A 31 2.08 4.65 4.06
C PHE A 31 0.95 3.62 3.98
N GLU A 32 0.79 2.82 5.03
CA GLU A 32 -0.29 1.82 5.09
C GLU A 32 -1.66 2.48 4.97
N MET A 33 -1.90 3.55 5.73
CA MET A 33 -3.16 4.28 5.69
C MET A 33 -3.43 4.90 4.31
N ALA A 34 -2.40 5.45 3.66
CA ALA A 34 -2.51 5.97 2.31
C ALA A 34 -2.87 4.87 1.30
N CYS A 35 -2.20 3.72 1.35
CA CYS A 35 -2.52 2.57 0.49
C CYS A 35 -3.95 2.08 0.70
N ARG A 36 -4.42 2.01 1.95
CA ARG A 36 -5.81 1.65 2.28
C ARG A 36 -6.82 2.61 1.67
N ASP A 37 -6.58 3.92 1.78
CA ASP A 37 -7.48 4.93 1.23
C ASP A 37 -7.55 4.87 -0.29
N ILE A 38 -6.40 4.68 -0.97
CA ILE A 38 -6.33 4.55 -2.42
C ILE A 38 -7.09 3.31 -2.90
N VAL A 39 -6.87 2.15 -2.26
CA VAL A 39 -7.58 0.91 -2.57
C VAL A 39 -9.08 1.05 -2.33
N ASN A 40 -9.48 1.66 -1.22
CA ASN A 40 -10.89 1.90 -0.93
C ASN A 40 -11.53 2.83 -1.97
N LEU A 41 -10.81 3.86 -2.41
CA LEU A 41 -11.27 4.77 -3.47
C LEU A 41 -11.47 4.00 -4.78
N ALA A 42 -10.49 3.19 -5.20
CA ALA A 42 -10.58 2.36 -6.40
C ALA A 42 -11.77 1.39 -6.35
N LYS A 43 -11.99 0.73 -5.23
CA LYS A 43 -13.11 -0.21 -5.04
C LYS A 43 -14.48 0.46 -5.03
N ARG A 44 -14.56 1.73 -4.63
CA ARG A 44 -15.80 2.53 -4.67
C ARG A 44 -16.14 3.04 -6.06
N THR A 45 -15.15 3.14 -6.95
CA THR A 45 -15.36 3.56 -8.32
C THR A 45 -16.25 2.53 -9.04
N ASN A 46 -17.37 2.96 -9.57
CA ASN A 46 -18.40 2.08 -10.11
C ASN A 46 -18.66 2.36 -11.61
N THR A 47 -17.58 2.48 -12.38
CA THR A 47 -17.64 2.78 -13.81
C THR A 47 -17.84 1.53 -14.68
N TYR A 48 -17.56 0.34 -14.14
CA TYR A 48 -17.65 -0.95 -14.82
C TYR A 48 -18.50 -1.96 -14.04
N LYS A 49 -19.01 -2.98 -14.76
CA LYS A 49 -19.72 -4.11 -14.17
C LYS A 49 -18.76 -5.27 -13.93
N ASP A 50 -18.62 -5.68 -12.68
CA ASP A 50 -17.83 -6.85 -12.28
C ASP A 50 -18.75 -8.01 -11.91
N LYS A 51 -19.07 -8.86 -12.92
CA LYS A 51 -20.03 -9.96 -12.75
C LYS A 51 -19.57 -11.03 -11.80
N THR A 52 -18.28 -11.36 -11.83
CA THR A 52 -17.64 -12.42 -11.04
C THR A 52 -17.02 -11.92 -9.74
N ASN A 53 -17.04 -10.62 -9.51
CA ASN A 53 -16.35 -9.94 -8.41
C ASN A 53 -14.81 -10.05 -8.44
N ASN A 54 -14.24 -10.70 -9.46
CA ASN A 54 -12.79 -10.95 -9.53
C ASN A 54 -11.98 -9.68 -9.76
N LEU A 55 -12.44 -8.77 -10.64
CA LEU A 55 -11.70 -7.55 -10.92
C LEU A 55 -11.59 -6.68 -9.68
N ARG A 56 -12.70 -6.41 -9.02
CA ARG A 56 -12.74 -5.55 -7.84
C ARG A 56 -12.06 -6.18 -6.63
N SER A 57 -12.16 -7.50 -6.45
CA SER A 57 -11.45 -8.25 -5.41
C SER A 57 -9.95 -8.36 -5.66
N SER A 58 -9.50 -8.24 -6.92
CA SER A 58 -8.07 -8.20 -7.27
C SER A 58 -7.40 -6.86 -6.98
N ILE A 59 -8.18 -5.82 -6.67
CA ILE A 59 -7.64 -4.53 -6.26
C ILE A 59 -7.24 -4.62 -4.80
N GLY A 60 -5.97 -4.36 -4.53
CA GLY A 60 -5.42 -4.41 -3.18
C GLY A 60 -4.03 -3.82 -3.13
N PHE A 61 -3.39 -3.94 -1.99
CA PHE A 61 -2.00 -3.51 -1.82
C PHE A 61 -1.21 -4.49 -0.97
N ILE A 62 0.11 -4.41 -1.14
CA ILE A 62 1.10 -5.04 -0.27
C ILE A 62 2.16 -4.00 0.11
N LEU A 63 2.65 -4.06 1.33
CA LEU A 63 3.65 -3.14 1.88
C LEU A 63 4.85 -3.94 2.37
N TYR A 64 6.03 -3.55 1.90
CA TYR A 64 7.33 -4.06 2.34
C TYR A 64 8.21 -2.91 2.84
N ASP A 65 9.01 -3.17 3.84
CA ASP A 65 10.08 -2.28 4.29
C ASP A 65 11.43 -3.01 4.14
N ARG A 66 12.24 -2.52 3.21
CA ARG A 66 13.59 -3.07 2.95
C ARG A 66 13.62 -4.59 2.77
N GLY A 67 12.68 -5.09 1.99
CA GLY A 67 12.53 -6.51 1.68
C GLY A 67 11.77 -7.33 2.72
N GLU A 68 11.42 -6.76 3.86
CA GLU A 68 10.61 -7.40 4.88
C GLU A 68 9.12 -7.10 4.69
N PHE A 69 8.29 -8.14 4.76
CA PHE A 69 6.84 -7.99 4.67
C PHE A 69 6.30 -7.22 5.87
N VAL A 70 5.48 -6.21 5.62
CA VAL A 70 4.82 -5.41 6.65
C VAL A 70 3.35 -5.77 6.76
N THR A 71 2.60 -5.60 5.68
CA THR A 71 1.15 -5.86 5.65
C THR A 71 0.63 -5.98 4.23
N GLU A 72 -0.55 -6.54 4.08
CA GLU A 72 -1.30 -6.57 2.83
C GLU A 72 -2.78 -6.37 3.08
N LYS A 73 -3.50 -5.97 2.04
CA LYS A 73 -4.97 -5.94 2.08
C LYS A 73 -5.54 -6.28 0.71
N PHE A 74 -6.19 -7.44 0.65
CA PHE A 74 -7.00 -7.89 -0.47
C PHE A 74 -8.29 -8.48 0.10
N ASP A 75 -9.41 -7.84 -0.16
CA ASP A 75 -10.71 -8.25 0.35
C ASP A 75 -11.64 -8.58 -0.80
N MET A 76 -12.52 -9.56 -0.59
CA MET A 76 -13.64 -9.80 -1.50
C MET A 76 -14.46 -8.53 -1.64
N ALA A 77 -14.76 -8.15 -2.87
CA ALA A 77 -15.49 -6.93 -3.16
C ALA A 77 -16.32 -7.10 -4.43
N GLY A 78 -17.43 -6.35 -4.48
CA GLY A 78 -18.32 -6.32 -5.63
C GLY A 78 -19.72 -6.80 -5.29
N ILE A 79 -20.61 -6.60 -6.24
CA ILE A 79 -22.04 -6.94 -6.15
C ILE A 79 -22.48 -7.89 -7.27
N GLY A 80 -21.51 -8.45 -8.00
CA GLY A 80 -21.78 -9.43 -9.05
C GLY A 80 -22.26 -10.76 -8.46
N VAL A 81 -23.09 -11.46 -9.20
CA VAL A 81 -23.76 -12.69 -8.74
C VAL A 81 -23.17 -13.96 -9.32
N GLU A 82 -22.21 -13.86 -10.24
CA GLU A 82 -21.62 -15.00 -10.96
C GLU A 82 -20.37 -15.58 -10.29
N GLY A 83 -19.90 -14.99 -9.17
CA GLY A 83 -18.73 -15.45 -8.44
C GLY A 83 -18.51 -14.70 -7.12
N ASP A 84 -17.57 -15.18 -6.31
CA ASP A 84 -17.23 -14.63 -4.99
C ASP A 84 -16.01 -13.72 -5.00
N GLY A 85 -15.27 -13.64 -6.11
CA GLY A 85 -14.05 -12.83 -6.22
C GLY A 85 -12.77 -13.47 -5.67
N SER A 86 -12.81 -14.71 -5.22
CA SER A 86 -11.64 -15.40 -4.63
C SER A 86 -10.46 -15.50 -5.58
N LYS A 87 -10.72 -15.77 -6.86
CA LYS A 87 -9.67 -15.78 -7.90
C LYS A 87 -9.00 -14.42 -8.03
N GLY A 88 -9.76 -13.34 -7.92
CA GLY A 88 -9.22 -11.97 -7.97
C GLY A 88 -8.22 -11.71 -6.85
N ILE A 89 -8.53 -12.14 -5.62
CA ILE A 89 -7.62 -11.99 -4.48
C ILE A 89 -6.29 -12.71 -4.73
N VAL A 90 -6.33 -13.96 -5.21
CA VAL A 90 -5.12 -14.76 -5.48
C VAL A 90 -4.24 -14.09 -6.53
N GLU A 91 -4.83 -13.67 -7.65
CA GLU A 91 -4.07 -13.00 -8.73
C GLU A 91 -3.55 -11.62 -8.29
N GLY A 92 -4.35 -10.86 -7.54
CA GLY A 92 -3.94 -9.57 -6.99
C GLY A 92 -2.70 -9.70 -6.10
N LYS A 93 -2.71 -10.63 -5.17
CA LYS A 93 -1.56 -10.90 -4.29
C LYS A 93 -0.33 -11.31 -5.07
N ARG A 94 -0.47 -12.25 -6.01
CA ARG A 94 0.64 -12.73 -6.84
C ARG A 94 1.35 -11.59 -7.59
N ILE A 95 0.59 -10.74 -8.26
CA ILE A 95 1.12 -9.60 -9.02
C ILE A 95 1.77 -8.57 -8.09
N ALA A 96 1.15 -8.28 -6.93
CA ALA A 96 1.71 -7.34 -5.96
C ALA A 96 3.05 -7.83 -5.39
N GLU A 97 3.16 -9.11 -5.03
CA GLU A 97 4.41 -9.71 -4.54
C GLU A 97 5.52 -9.68 -5.59
N GLU A 98 5.21 -9.97 -6.85
CA GLU A 98 6.18 -9.89 -7.95
C GLU A 98 6.69 -8.46 -8.13
N ALA A 99 5.80 -7.48 -8.11
CA ALA A 99 6.17 -6.06 -8.26
C ALA A 99 6.99 -5.55 -7.07
N ALA A 100 6.69 -5.98 -5.85
CA ALA A 100 7.43 -5.57 -4.65
C ALA A 100 8.90 -5.99 -4.66
N LYS A 101 9.24 -7.10 -5.32
CA LYS A 101 10.63 -7.59 -5.44
C LYS A 101 11.55 -6.67 -6.26
N THR A 102 11.00 -5.72 -7.00
CA THR A 102 11.80 -4.81 -7.83
C THR A 102 12.55 -3.74 -7.05
N HIS A 103 12.16 -3.48 -5.79
CA HIS A 103 12.75 -2.45 -4.93
C HIS A 103 12.99 -2.96 -3.51
N PRO A 104 13.91 -3.93 -3.33
CA PRO A 104 14.10 -4.59 -2.04
C PRO A 104 14.74 -3.70 -0.97
N GLU A 105 15.30 -2.56 -1.33
CA GLU A 105 16.01 -1.63 -0.44
C GLU A 105 15.13 -0.53 0.16
N ALA A 106 13.89 -0.40 -0.28
CA ALA A 106 13.02 0.72 0.07
C ALA A 106 11.79 0.30 0.91
N LEU A 107 11.15 1.29 1.55
CA LEU A 107 9.76 1.17 1.97
C LEU A 107 8.89 1.29 0.71
N ILE A 108 8.23 0.23 0.32
CA ILE A 108 7.43 0.15 -0.90
C ILE A 108 6.00 -0.30 -0.62
N GLY A 109 5.03 0.50 -1.08
CA GLY A 109 3.63 0.11 -1.16
C GLY A 109 3.24 -0.13 -2.62
N VAL A 110 2.86 -1.36 -2.93
CA VAL A 110 2.43 -1.75 -4.27
C VAL A 110 0.92 -1.90 -4.29
N ILE A 111 0.26 -1.10 -5.10
CA ILE A 111 -1.19 -1.15 -5.32
C ILE A 111 -1.44 -1.72 -6.70
N VAL A 112 -2.29 -2.71 -6.79
CA VAL A 112 -2.56 -3.45 -8.04
C VAL A 112 -4.04 -3.66 -8.28
N ALA A 113 -4.38 -3.90 -9.56
CA ALA A 113 -5.59 -4.57 -10.01
C ALA A 113 -5.12 -5.82 -10.78
N GLY A 114 -5.11 -6.97 -10.13
CA GLY A 114 -4.35 -8.15 -10.57
C GLY A 114 -4.97 -8.98 -11.69
N MET A 115 -6.20 -8.68 -12.13
CA MET A 115 -6.80 -9.43 -13.23
C MET A 115 -6.19 -9.04 -14.58
N GLU A 116 -5.85 -10.03 -15.40
CA GLU A 116 -5.24 -9.82 -16.73
C GLU A 116 -6.02 -8.84 -17.62
N TYR A 117 -7.33 -8.84 -17.50
CA TYR A 117 -8.20 -7.95 -18.28
C TYR A 117 -8.40 -6.55 -17.68
N ALA A 118 -7.79 -6.23 -16.52
CA ALA A 118 -7.94 -4.92 -15.88
C ALA A 118 -7.51 -3.77 -16.81
N LEU A 119 -6.37 -3.92 -17.47
CA LEU A 119 -5.89 -2.95 -18.45
C LEU A 119 -6.84 -2.79 -19.65
N TYR A 120 -7.45 -3.89 -20.11
CA TYR A 120 -8.43 -3.83 -21.17
C TYR A 120 -9.68 -3.04 -20.76
N VAL A 121 -10.16 -3.22 -19.53
CA VAL A 121 -11.30 -2.48 -18.99
C VAL A 121 -10.98 -0.98 -18.95
N GLU A 122 -9.79 -0.60 -18.46
CA GLU A 122 -9.36 0.80 -18.48
C GLU A 122 -9.23 1.36 -19.91
N ALA A 123 -8.69 0.59 -20.84
CA ALA A 123 -8.57 0.98 -22.26
C ALA A 123 -9.93 1.22 -22.93
N LYS A 124 -11.02 0.68 -22.40
CA LYS A 124 -12.39 0.95 -22.81
C LYS A 124 -12.99 2.24 -22.21
N GLY A 125 -12.22 2.99 -21.45
CA GLY A 125 -12.65 4.24 -20.83
C GLY A 125 -13.27 4.08 -19.44
N TYR A 126 -13.16 2.92 -18.83
CA TYR A 126 -13.57 2.68 -17.44
C TYR A 126 -12.40 2.91 -16.49
N ASP A 127 -12.69 3.41 -15.29
CA ASP A 127 -11.67 3.61 -14.26
C ASP A 127 -11.64 2.41 -13.31
N VAL A 128 -10.56 1.64 -13.36
CA VAL A 128 -10.30 0.51 -12.45
C VAL A 128 -9.39 0.96 -11.31
N LEU A 129 -8.23 1.52 -11.64
CA LEU A 129 -7.20 1.88 -10.68
C LEU A 129 -6.55 3.25 -10.95
N THR A 130 -6.48 3.67 -12.21
CA THR A 130 -5.75 4.87 -12.63
C THR A 130 -6.23 6.13 -11.94
N GLY A 131 -7.54 6.36 -11.85
CA GLY A 131 -8.11 7.54 -11.21
C GLY A 131 -7.76 7.66 -9.72
N SER A 132 -7.77 6.54 -9.01
CA SER A 132 -7.37 6.51 -7.60
C SER A 132 -5.85 6.68 -7.42
N CYS A 133 -5.05 6.09 -8.30
CA CYS A 133 -3.58 6.21 -8.27
C CYS A 133 -3.12 7.64 -8.57
N LEU A 134 -3.81 8.39 -9.41
CA LEU A 134 -3.52 9.81 -9.64
C LEU A 134 -3.64 10.66 -8.37
N GLN A 135 -4.41 10.22 -7.39
CA GLN A 135 -4.57 10.88 -6.10
C GLN A 135 -3.56 10.41 -5.04
N ALA A 136 -2.74 9.39 -5.35
CA ALA A 136 -1.85 8.75 -4.39
C ALA A 136 -0.91 9.73 -3.69
N LYS A 137 -0.30 10.66 -4.44
CA LYS A 137 0.58 11.68 -3.87
C LYS A 137 -0.15 12.55 -2.85
N THR A 138 -1.32 13.06 -3.19
CA THR A 138 -2.12 13.93 -2.31
C THR A 138 -2.57 13.18 -1.06
N VAL A 139 -2.99 11.92 -1.21
CA VAL A 139 -3.40 11.08 -0.09
C VAL A 139 -2.22 10.81 0.85
N LEU A 140 -1.06 10.44 0.31
CA LEU A 140 0.13 10.20 1.10
C LEU A 140 0.61 11.46 1.84
N GLU A 141 0.66 12.61 1.16
CA GLU A 141 1.02 13.88 1.76
C GLU A 141 0.11 14.26 2.92
N LYS A 142 -1.18 13.98 2.84
CA LYS A 142 -2.14 14.20 3.94
C LYS A 142 -1.72 13.46 5.21
N TYR A 143 -1.35 12.18 5.08
CA TYR A 143 -0.93 11.38 6.22
C TYR A 143 0.45 11.77 6.76
N ILE A 144 1.41 12.09 5.89
CA ILE A 144 2.74 12.53 6.30
C ILE A 144 2.67 13.89 7.02
N LYS A 145 1.86 14.83 6.56
CA LYS A 145 1.69 16.15 7.21
C LYS A 145 1.01 16.05 8.57
N ALA A 146 0.30 14.97 8.85
CA ALA A 146 -0.34 14.71 10.15
C ALA A 146 0.60 14.10 11.19
N LEU A 147 1.82 13.72 10.81
CA LEU A 147 2.84 13.21 11.73
C LEU A 147 3.51 14.34 12.53
#